data_26221394a001354cd643e5f93cebd84c
#
_entry.id   26221394a001354cd643e5f93cebd84c
#
_cell.length_a   1.000
_cell.length_b   1.000
_cell.length_c   1.000
_cell.angle_alpha   90.00
_cell.angle_beta   90.00
_cell.angle_gamma   90.00
#
_symmetry.space_group_name_H-M   'P 1'
#
loop_
_entity.id
_entity.type
_entity.pdbx_description
1 polymer ?
#
loop_
_entity_poly.entity_id
_entity_poly.type
_entity_poly.pdbx_seq_one_letter_code
_entity_poly.pdbx_strand_id
1 'polypeptide(L)'
;MTSTTTTDNESVSNVVWPPGLHPPTGDGLPPLLENTSAWTDEMVTNAGLAMQDYPIVSVGGGMGSFITVDYLRVAGAVPAADIRVLSNLDAPWQTYQYLTRVSQLGLDRRLRSDSQSRPDNIWGFPSFAVQEAIRTRSLKPLKQVLIEPVLADFYTPVLNDMIDNLRREADRIGYWDMLVRGQVYTIRPRAGGGYFSVLQPFGENAMPRVFRSRDVHVAVGYPGVRFLPDLQRLREEYNDYHHVVNGYENHEHVYASLRRRPGTVLVRGSGITASAILQRLITDIYCKSAQTQILHLFRNYTRGAHGPHPWSRRPGGDGWAYQGFNYPKSSWGGQLKARMRRLDGPDLAEAYDQIEGTTTPLRGMWQHYLREGRRAGWYQPLAGTVDSLRLADGMVHGRLRPPTPDQPERDLQADYVIDCTGLEPDVTKHKVLDDLLRHAGAQRNWLGRLDVERTFELRGTDNGPGRIYVTGTASYGGNFPGVDTFLGLQISAQEVADDVAYRGYATRMGPLRSSTQWIRWARGAQVK
;
A
#
# COMPACT_ATOMS: atom_id res chain seq x y z
N MET A 1 31.18 29.50 -41.32
CA MET A 1 29.85 28.88 -41.06
C MET A 1 30.01 27.96 -39.88
N THR A 2 29.80 28.49 -38.71
CA THR A 2 29.96 27.83 -37.41
C THR A 2 28.57 27.35 -36.96
N SER A 3 28.37 26.04 -36.90
CA SER A 3 27.18 25.40 -36.38
C SER A 3 27.37 25.20 -34.88
N THR A 4 26.65 25.98 -34.10
CA THR A 4 26.47 25.80 -32.65
C THR A 4 25.48 24.69 -32.39
N THR A 5 25.96 23.54 -31.94
CA THR A 5 25.15 22.50 -31.34
C THR A 5 24.90 22.85 -29.87
N THR A 6 23.69 23.28 -29.60
CA THR A 6 23.13 23.37 -28.24
C THR A 6 22.90 21.93 -27.73
N THR A 7 23.72 21.53 -26.80
CA THR A 7 23.46 20.33 -25.99
C THR A 7 22.45 20.67 -24.90
N ASP A 8 21.20 20.32 -25.15
CA ASP A 8 20.17 20.29 -24.09
C ASP A 8 20.56 19.24 -23.06
N ASN A 9 20.95 19.73 -21.91
CA ASN A 9 21.27 18.94 -20.73
C ASN A 9 19.94 18.64 -20.01
N GLU A 10 19.12 17.77 -20.60
CA GLU A 10 18.03 17.13 -19.85
C GLU A 10 18.67 16.19 -18.83
N SER A 11 18.69 16.62 -17.60
CA SER A 11 18.94 15.74 -16.46
C SER A 11 17.80 14.70 -16.39
N VAL A 12 17.99 13.59 -17.08
CA VAL A 12 17.10 12.44 -17.01
C VAL A 12 17.20 11.90 -15.60
N SER A 13 16.24 12.24 -14.76
CA SER A 13 16.05 11.55 -13.50
C SER A 13 15.64 10.10 -13.85
N ASN A 14 16.56 9.17 -13.74
CA ASN A 14 16.34 7.74 -13.99
C ASN A 14 15.45 7.07 -12.92
N VAL A 15 14.59 7.82 -12.27
CA VAL A 15 13.62 7.30 -11.30
C VAL A 15 12.41 6.80 -12.06
N VAL A 16 12.31 5.49 -12.23
CA VAL A 16 11.09 4.86 -12.75
C VAL A 16 10.03 4.88 -11.66
N TRP A 17 9.13 5.83 -11.73
CA TRP A 17 7.99 5.92 -10.80
C TRP A 17 7.03 4.76 -10.99
N PRO A 18 6.54 4.16 -9.90
CA PRO A 18 5.45 3.21 -10.00
C PRO A 18 4.23 3.82 -10.69
N PRO A 19 3.45 3.04 -11.46
CA PRO A 19 2.21 3.52 -12.05
C PRO A 19 1.32 4.19 -10.98
N GLY A 20 0.82 5.38 -11.29
CA GLY A 20 0.01 6.17 -10.37
C GLY A 20 0.77 7.07 -9.40
N LEU A 21 2.11 7.04 -9.36
CA LEU A 21 2.94 7.89 -8.50
C LEU A 21 3.63 9.04 -9.25
N HIS A 22 3.26 9.31 -10.50
CA HIS A 22 3.81 10.43 -11.25
C HIS A 22 3.32 11.78 -10.70
N PRO A 23 4.19 12.80 -10.63
CA PRO A 23 3.75 14.15 -10.35
C PRO A 23 2.75 14.62 -11.43
N PRO A 24 1.77 15.46 -11.08
CA PRO A 24 0.82 15.99 -12.05
C PRO A 24 1.53 16.84 -13.10
N THR A 25 1.25 16.55 -14.37
CA THR A 25 1.69 17.35 -15.51
C THR A 25 0.51 18.17 -16.03
N GLY A 26 0.66 19.48 -16.19
CA GLY A 26 -0.36 20.38 -16.75
C GLY A 26 -0.28 21.81 -16.19
N ASP A 27 -0.92 22.76 -16.86
CA ASP A 27 -0.84 24.19 -16.59
C ASP A 27 -1.54 24.68 -15.30
N GLY A 28 -2.07 23.75 -14.50
CA GLY A 28 -2.74 24.09 -13.24
C GLY A 28 -4.19 24.57 -13.43
N LEU A 29 -4.77 25.01 -12.31
CA LEU A 29 -6.11 25.62 -12.29
C LEU A 29 -5.99 27.13 -12.54
N PRO A 30 -7.07 27.79 -13.04
CA PRO A 30 -7.14 29.24 -13.04
C PRO A 30 -6.82 29.79 -11.65
N PRO A 31 -6.01 30.88 -11.52
CA PRO A 31 -5.54 31.39 -10.22
C PRO A 31 -6.65 31.68 -9.21
N LEU A 32 -7.82 32.10 -9.69
CA LEU A 32 -8.99 32.33 -8.84
C LEU A 32 -9.43 31.04 -8.12
N LEU A 33 -9.48 29.92 -8.84
CA LEU A 33 -9.87 28.64 -8.26
C LEU A 33 -8.75 28.04 -7.40
N GLU A 34 -7.51 28.19 -7.83
CA GLU A 34 -6.37 27.63 -7.09
C GLU A 34 -6.25 28.21 -5.68
N ASN A 35 -6.46 29.53 -5.53
CA ASN A 35 -6.30 30.25 -4.26
C ASN A 35 -7.58 30.31 -3.41
N THR A 36 -8.69 29.76 -3.87
CA THR A 36 -9.97 29.79 -3.14
C THR A 36 -10.28 28.44 -2.50
N SER A 37 -10.55 28.44 -1.20
CA SER A 37 -10.80 27.20 -0.44
C SER A 37 -12.19 26.62 -0.68
N ALA A 38 -13.22 27.45 -0.82
CA ALA A 38 -14.59 26.99 -1.11
C ALA A 38 -15.09 27.60 -2.43
N TRP A 39 -15.61 26.75 -3.30
CA TRP A 39 -16.06 27.17 -4.64
C TRP A 39 -17.57 27.24 -4.74
N THR A 40 -18.07 28.14 -5.59
CA THR A 40 -19.46 28.17 -6.04
C THR A 40 -19.59 27.51 -7.42
N ASP A 41 -20.81 27.08 -7.78
CA ASP A 41 -21.11 26.58 -9.14
C ASP A 41 -20.80 27.66 -10.20
N GLU A 42 -21.07 28.92 -9.85
CA GLU A 42 -20.78 30.07 -10.74
C GLU A 42 -19.27 30.26 -11.00
N MET A 43 -18.42 30.12 -9.97
CA MET A 43 -16.97 30.21 -10.14
C MET A 43 -16.44 29.15 -11.12
N VAL A 44 -16.95 27.92 -11.01
CA VAL A 44 -16.57 26.82 -11.90
C VAL A 44 -17.04 27.07 -13.33
N THR A 45 -18.27 27.56 -13.49
CA THR A 45 -18.86 27.89 -14.79
C THR A 45 -18.11 29.05 -15.46
N ASN A 46 -17.80 30.12 -14.71
CA ASN A 46 -17.06 31.30 -15.21
C ASN A 46 -15.62 30.96 -15.60
N ALA A 47 -15.04 29.91 -14.97
CA ALA A 47 -13.75 29.37 -15.36
C ALA A 47 -13.80 28.53 -16.66
N GLY A 48 -14.97 28.34 -17.27
CA GLY A 48 -15.15 27.55 -18.49
C GLY A 48 -14.99 26.05 -18.30
N LEU A 49 -15.09 25.54 -17.05
CA LEU A 49 -14.88 24.14 -16.75
C LEU A 49 -16.18 23.34 -16.89
N ALA A 50 -16.14 22.23 -17.64
CA ALA A 50 -17.28 21.34 -17.79
C ALA A 50 -17.56 20.60 -16.46
N MET A 51 -18.79 20.69 -15.99
CA MET A 51 -19.22 20.12 -14.72
C MET A 51 -20.15 18.91 -14.94
N GLN A 52 -19.94 17.85 -14.16
CA GLN A 52 -20.74 16.63 -14.15
C GLN A 52 -21.14 16.28 -12.72
N ASP A 53 -22.36 15.76 -12.55
CA ASP A 53 -22.94 15.46 -11.24
C ASP A 53 -22.97 13.97 -10.95
N TYR A 54 -22.45 13.59 -9.78
CA TYR A 54 -22.51 12.22 -9.28
C TYR A 54 -22.71 12.22 -7.77
N PRO A 55 -23.56 11.36 -7.20
CA PRO A 55 -23.71 11.22 -5.75
C PRO A 55 -22.40 10.92 -5.04
N ILE A 56 -21.56 10.05 -5.62
CA ILE A 56 -20.29 9.60 -5.03
C ILE A 56 -19.17 9.67 -6.05
N VAL A 57 -18.06 10.29 -5.67
CA VAL A 57 -16.81 10.30 -6.43
C VAL A 57 -15.71 9.59 -5.64
N SER A 58 -15.04 8.60 -6.24
CA SER A 58 -13.87 7.94 -5.66
C SER A 58 -12.60 8.40 -6.36
N VAL A 59 -11.66 8.98 -5.62
CA VAL A 59 -10.39 9.52 -6.10
C VAL A 59 -9.26 8.54 -5.80
N GLY A 60 -8.53 8.12 -6.85
CA GLY A 60 -7.36 7.23 -6.74
C GLY A 60 -7.38 6.05 -7.69
N GLY A 61 -8.44 5.26 -7.73
CA GLY A 61 -8.61 4.12 -8.66
C GLY A 61 -7.70 2.92 -8.45
N GLY A 62 -6.85 2.91 -7.41
CA GLY A 62 -6.08 1.73 -6.99
C GLY A 62 -6.90 0.74 -6.15
N MET A 63 -6.21 -0.21 -5.49
CA MET A 63 -6.85 -1.26 -4.69
C MET A 63 -7.81 -0.72 -3.62
N GLY A 64 -7.44 0.36 -2.92
CA GLY A 64 -8.30 0.95 -1.89
C GLY A 64 -9.61 1.51 -2.47
N SER A 65 -9.52 2.21 -3.60
CA SER A 65 -10.70 2.71 -4.33
C SER A 65 -11.56 1.55 -4.84
N PHE A 66 -10.95 0.56 -5.48
CA PHE A 66 -11.64 -0.61 -6.02
C PHE A 66 -12.44 -1.36 -4.96
N ILE A 67 -11.81 -1.68 -3.82
CA ILE A 67 -12.47 -2.42 -2.74
C ILE A 67 -13.63 -1.59 -2.15
N THR A 68 -13.45 -0.29 -1.99
CA THR A 68 -14.54 0.58 -1.49
C THR A 68 -15.70 0.65 -2.48
N VAL A 69 -15.41 0.78 -3.78
CA VAL A 69 -16.44 0.78 -4.83
C VAL A 69 -17.16 -0.57 -4.89
N ASP A 70 -16.44 -1.70 -4.76
CA ASP A 70 -17.05 -3.03 -4.69
C ASP A 70 -18.03 -3.13 -3.51
N TYR A 71 -17.63 -2.65 -2.32
CA TYR A 71 -18.53 -2.62 -1.16
C TYR A 71 -19.75 -1.72 -1.37
N LEU A 72 -19.59 -0.53 -1.92
CA LEU A 72 -20.70 0.36 -2.26
C LEU A 72 -21.67 -0.31 -3.24
N ARG A 73 -21.15 -0.98 -4.28
CA ARG A 73 -21.95 -1.71 -5.28
C ARG A 73 -22.65 -2.93 -4.68
N VAL A 74 -21.92 -3.82 -4.04
CA VAL A 74 -22.40 -5.13 -3.58
C VAL A 74 -23.11 -5.02 -2.23
N ALA A 75 -22.47 -4.40 -1.24
CA ALA A 75 -23.04 -4.24 0.10
C ALA A 75 -24.01 -3.07 0.18
N GLY A 76 -23.68 -1.92 -0.39
CA GLY A 76 -24.48 -0.71 -0.38
C GLY A 76 -25.62 -0.70 -1.40
N ALA A 77 -25.57 -1.54 -2.45
CA ALA A 77 -26.47 -1.51 -3.60
C ALA A 77 -26.53 -0.13 -4.30
N VAL A 78 -25.45 0.62 -4.26
CA VAL A 78 -25.34 1.89 -4.97
C VAL A 78 -25.27 1.60 -6.48
N PRO A 79 -26.10 2.22 -7.33
CA PRO A 79 -26.04 2.05 -8.78
C PRO A 79 -24.68 2.47 -9.36
N ALA A 80 -24.21 1.81 -10.41
CA ALA A 80 -22.96 2.20 -11.08
C ALA A 80 -23.03 3.63 -11.66
N ALA A 81 -24.23 4.05 -12.09
CA ALA A 81 -24.48 5.40 -12.60
C ALA A 81 -24.23 6.50 -11.56
N ASP A 82 -24.34 6.18 -10.26
CA ASP A 82 -24.19 7.11 -9.15
C ASP A 82 -22.76 7.23 -8.65
N ILE A 83 -21.83 6.45 -9.21
CA ILE A 83 -20.43 6.43 -8.81
C ILE A 83 -19.55 6.86 -9.99
N ARG A 84 -18.51 7.68 -9.70
CA ARG A 84 -17.38 7.90 -10.61
C ARG A 84 -16.06 7.64 -9.91
N VAL A 85 -15.18 6.97 -10.61
CA VAL A 85 -13.81 6.68 -10.16
C VAL A 85 -12.85 7.51 -10.98
N LEU A 86 -12.15 8.42 -10.35
CA LEU A 86 -11.17 9.31 -10.98
C LEU A 86 -9.78 8.75 -10.75
N SER A 87 -9.09 8.36 -11.82
CA SER A 87 -7.82 7.64 -11.70
C SER A 87 -6.87 7.92 -12.84
N ASN A 88 -5.57 7.94 -12.51
CA ASN A 88 -4.49 7.90 -13.49
C ASN A 88 -4.06 6.47 -13.86
N LEU A 89 -4.70 5.44 -13.30
CA LEU A 89 -4.42 4.02 -13.57
C LEU A 89 -5.36 3.47 -14.65
N ASP A 90 -4.86 2.49 -15.41
CA ASP A 90 -5.66 1.70 -16.36
C ASP A 90 -6.50 0.63 -15.66
N ALA A 91 -5.99 0.12 -14.53
CA ALA A 91 -6.65 -0.93 -13.77
C ALA A 91 -6.30 -0.83 -12.28
N PRO A 92 -7.22 -1.21 -11.36
CA PRO A 92 -7.02 -1.06 -9.92
C PRO A 92 -5.82 -1.80 -9.35
N TRP A 93 -5.43 -2.91 -9.97
CA TRP A 93 -4.28 -3.74 -9.55
C TRP A 93 -2.94 -3.30 -10.13
N GLN A 94 -2.90 -2.31 -11.03
CA GLN A 94 -1.70 -1.95 -11.80
C GLN A 94 -0.51 -1.56 -10.90
N THR A 95 -0.70 -0.65 -9.95
CA THR A 95 0.34 -0.26 -9.00
C THR A 95 0.76 -1.45 -8.13
N TYR A 96 -0.20 -2.25 -7.66
CA TYR A 96 0.08 -3.42 -6.85
C TYR A 96 0.90 -4.47 -7.60
N GLN A 97 0.54 -4.77 -8.86
CA GLN A 97 1.32 -5.67 -9.72
C GLN A 97 2.74 -5.16 -9.94
N TYR A 98 2.90 -3.86 -10.18
CA TYR A 98 4.22 -3.26 -10.33
C TYR A 98 5.05 -3.44 -9.05
N LEU A 99 4.51 -3.02 -7.89
CA LEU A 99 5.22 -3.08 -6.61
C LEU A 99 5.59 -4.52 -6.21
N THR A 100 4.68 -5.48 -6.41
CA THR A 100 4.96 -6.89 -6.12
C THR A 100 6.05 -7.45 -7.02
N ARG A 101 6.03 -7.11 -8.31
CA ARG A 101 7.05 -7.53 -9.27
C ARG A 101 8.44 -7.00 -8.89
N VAL A 102 8.56 -5.69 -8.65
CA VAL A 102 9.87 -5.09 -8.32
C VAL A 102 10.36 -5.54 -6.96
N SER A 103 9.48 -5.75 -5.98
CA SER A 103 9.84 -6.31 -4.67
C SER A 103 10.05 -7.83 -4.67
N GLN A 104 10.20 -8.45 -5.84
CA GLN A 104 10.54 -9.88 -6.03
C GLN A 104 9.45 -10.87 -5.58
N LEU A 105 8.20 -10.44 -5.48
CA LEU A 105 7.07 -11.35 -5.29
C LEU A 105 6.56 -11.81 -6.65
N GLY A 106 6.87 -13.04 -7.04
CA GLY A 106 6.42 -13.63 -8.31
C GLY A 106 4.91 -13.90 -8.33
N LEU A 107 4.33 -13.89 -9.52
CA LEU A 107 2.89 -14.14 -9.75
C LEU A 107 2.44 -15.54 -9.28
N ASP A 108 3.35 -16.50 -9.24
CA ASP A 108 3.17 -17.88 -8.78
C ASP A 108 3.22 -18.02 -7.25
N ARG A 109 3.57 -16.96 -6.55
CA ARG A 109 3.72 -16.97 -5.10
C ARG A 109 2.39 -16.66 -4.41
N ARG A 110 2.25 -17.24 -3.22
CA ARG A 110 1.11 -16.93 -2.35
C ARG A 110 1.27 -15.54 -1.74
N LEU A 111 0.16 -14.84 -1.64
CA LEU A 111 0.10 -13.54 -0.96
C LEU A 111 0.59 -13.63 0.49
N ARG A 112 1.18 -12.54 0.94
CA ARG A 112 1.51 -12.33 2.35
C ARG A 112 0.49 -11.37 2.95
N SER A 113 -0.62 -11.91 3.38
CA SER A 113 -1.71 -11.14 3.96
C SER A 113 -2.48 -12.02 4.93
N ASP A 114 -3.46 -11.43 5.60
CA ASP A 114 -4.39 -12.18 6.44
C ASP A 114 -5.31 -13.06 5.61
N SER A 115 -5.66 -14.21 6.15
CA SER A 115 -6.62 -15.14 5.54
C SER A 115 -8.02 -14.54 5.40
N GLN A 116 -8.34 -13.54 6.21
CA GLN A 116 -9.62 -12.83 6.14
C GLN A 116 -9.67 -11.77 5.03
N SER A 117 -8.53 -11.48 4.39
CA SER A 117 -8.46 -10.52 3.29
C SER A 117 -9.27 -10.99 2.08
N ARG A 118 -9.91 -10.04 1.41
CA ARG A 118 -10.82 -10.29 0.29
C ARG A 118 -10.82 -9.11 -0.68
N PRO A 119 -9.76 -8.99 -1.44
CA PRO A 119 -9.60 -7.85 -2.36
C PRO A 119 -10.59 -7.84 -3.53
N ASP A 120 -11.24 -8.97 -3.82
CA ASP A 120 -12.14 -9.17 -4.95
C ASP A 120 -13.58 -9.50 -4.55
N ASN A 121 -13.88 -9.57 -3.26
CA ASN A 121 -15.22 -9.87 -2.78
C ASN A 121 -15.35 -9.59 -1.29
N ILE A 122 -16.59 -9.54 -0.80
CA ILE A 122 -16.89 -9.24 0.60
C ILE A 122 -16.84 -10.45 1.55
N TRP A 123 -16.46 -11.66 1.07
CA TRP A 123 -16.54 -12.90 1.86
C TRP A 123 -15.19 -13.50 2.26
N GLY A 124 -14.10 -12.92 1.80
CA GLY A 124 -12.75 -13.27 2.23
C GLY A 124 -12.11 -14.44 1.50
N PHE A 125 -10.83 -14.68 1.77
CA PHE A 125 -10.04 -15.76 1.21
C PHE A 125 -10.60 -17.20 1.39
N PRO A 126 -11.45 -17.51 2.39
CA PRO A 126 -12.18 -18.78 2.34
C PRO A 126 -12.89 -19.06 1.02
N SER A 127 -13.39 -18.02 0.33
CA SER A 127 -14.00 -18.18 -0.99
C SER A 127 -12.99 -18.62 -2.05
N PHE A 128 -11.76 -18.11 -1.99
CA PHE A 128 -10.65 -18.58 -2.84
C PHE A 128 -10.23 -20.01 -2.50
N ALA A 129 -10.21 -20.37 -1.22
CA ALA A 129 -9.88 -21.74 -0.79
C ALA A 129 -10.87 -22.76 -1.35
N VAL A 130 -12.16 -22.44 -1.41
CA VAL A 130 -13.18 -23.28 -2.05
C VAL A 130 -12.90 -23.42 -3.56
N GLN A 131 -12.64 -22.33 -4.25
CA GLN A 131 -12.31 -22.36 -5.69
C GLN A 131 -11.04 -23.15 -5.97
N GLU A 132 -9.99 -22.95 -5.17
CA GLU A 132 -8.73 -23.69 -5.30
C GLU A 132 -8.95 -25.20 -5.03
N ALA A 133 -9.72 -25.55 -4.01
CA ALA A 133 -10.03 -26.94 -3.69
C ALA A 133 -10.76 -27.66 -4.83
N ILE A 134 -11.72 -26.98 -5.47
CA ILE A 134 -12.43 -27.51 -6.64
C ILE A 134 -11.47 -27.69 -7.83
N ARG A 135 -10.70 -26.64 -8.15
CA ARG A 135 -9.77 -26.63 -9.28
C ARG A 135 -8.67 -27.68 -9.15
N THR A 136 -8.07 -27.80 -7.96
CA THR A 136 -6.97 -28.73 -7.69
C THR A 136 -7.43 -30.14 -7.25
N ARG A 137 -8.74 -30.34 -7.09
CA ARG A 137 -9.34 -31.57 -6.54
C ARG A 137 -8.68 -31.99 -5.22
N SER A 138 -8.40 -31.00 -4.36
CA SER A 138 -7.68 -31.19 -3.08
C SER A 138 -8.40 -30.50 -1.94
N LEU A 139 -8.57 -31.20 -0.81
CA LEU A 139 -9.13 -30.61 0.42
C LEU A 139 -8.12 -29.82 1.23
N LYS A 140 -6.85 -29.77 0.80
CA LYS A 140 -5.77 -29.08 1.52
C LYS A 140 -6.07 -27.60 1.80
N PRO A 141 -6.56 -26.77 0.84
CA PRO A 141 -6.91 -25.37 1.10
C PRO A 141 -8.00 -25.23 2.15
N LEU A 142 -9.03 -26.07 2.11
CA LEU A 142 -10.13 -26.05 3.08
C LEU A 142 -9.67 -26.46 4.48
N LYS A 143 -8.86 -27.51 4.55
CA LYS A 143 -8.23 -27.94 5.81
C LYS A 143 -7.41 -26.81 6.42
N GLN A 144 -6.64 -26.09 5.62
CA GLN A 144 -5.83 -24.97 6.08
C GLN A 144 -6.69 -23.85 6.70
N VAL A 145 -7.81 -23.49 6.07
CA VAL A 145 -8.77 -22.49 6.61
C VAL A 145 -9.35 -22.95 7.95
N LEU A 146 -9.71 -24.25 8.07
CA LEU A 146 -10.30 -24.79 9.28
C LEU A 146 -9.32 -24.84 10.46
N ILE A 147 -8.06 -25.18 10.22
CA ILE A 147 -7.04 -25.30 11.28
C ILE A 147 -6.32 -24.00 11.61
N GLU A 148 -6.48 -22.97 10.79
CA GLU A 148 -5.85 -21.67 10.94
C GLU A 148 -5.98 -21.06 12.34
N PRO A 149 -7.16 -21.09 13.01
CA PRO A 149 -7.31 -20.54 14.35
C PRO A 149 -6.43 -21.22 15.40
N VAL A 150 -5.97 -22.44 15.14
CA VAL A 150 -5.13 -23.22 16.04
C VAL A 150 -3.66 -23.11 15.68
N LEU A 151 -3.32 -23.31 14.42
CA LEU A 151 -1.93 -23.39 13.95
C LEU A 151 -1.36 -22.09 13.45
N ALA A 152 -2.18 -21.03 13.30
CA ALA A 152 -1.77 -19.74 12.73
C ALA A 152 -1.06 -19.88 11.36
N ASP A 153 -1.43 -20.89 10.59
CA ASP A 153 -0.96 -21.11 9.23
C ASP A 153 -2.06 -20.71 8.25
N PHE A 154 -2.05 -19.44 7.88
CA PHE A 154 -3.12 -18.82 7.09
C PHE A 154 -3.16 -19.35 5.66
N TYR A 155 -4.38 -19.60 5.18
CA TYR A 155 -4.62 -19.73 3.76
C TYR A 155 -4.52 -18.36 3.09
N THR A 156 -3.73 -18.26 2.03
CA THR A 156 -3.71 -17.11 1.13
C THR A 156 -3.67 -17.59 -0.32
N PRO A 157 -4.38 -16.93 -1.25
CA PRO A 157 -4.36 -17.32 -2.65
C PRO A 157 -3.00 -17.03 -3.31
N VAL A 158 -2.79 -17.65 -4.46
CA VAL A 158 -1.70 -17.30 -5.36
C VAL A 158 -1.99 -15.91 -5.96
N LEU A 159 -0.96 -15.09 -6.14
CA LEU A 159 -1.10 -13.71 -6.62
C LEU A 159 -1.82 -13.64 -7.97
N ASN A 160 -1.47 -14.53 -8.90
CA ASN A 160 -2.13 -14.56 -10.20
C ASN A 160 -3.62 -14.86 -10.10
N ASP A 161 -4.01 -15.85 -9.28
CA ASP A 161 -5.42 -16.19 -9.06
C ASP A 161 -6.20 -15.01 -8.48
N MET A 162 -5.57 -14.24 -7.58
CA MET A 162 -6.19 -13.03 -7.01
C MET A 162 -6.43 -11.98 -8.10
N ILE A 163 -5.46 -11.71 -8.94
CA ILE A 163 -5.59 -10.69 -10.01
C ILE A 163 -6.67 -11.10 -11.02
N ASP A 164 -6.75 -12.38 -11.39
CA ASP A 164 -7.79 -12.87 -12.28
C ASP A 164 -9.19 -12.74 -11.65
N ASN A 165 -9.30 -12.97 -10.34
CA ASN A 165 -10.56 -12.73 -9.64
C ASN A 165 -10.91 -11.23 -9.55
N LEU A 166 -9.92 -10.35 -9.36
CA LEU A 166 -10.14 -8.89 -9.41
C LEU A 166 -10.68 -8.43 -10.77
N ARG A 167 -10.14 -8.96 -11.87
CA ARG A 167 -10.65 -8.67 -13.23
C ARG A 167 -12.11 -9.08 -13.36
N ARG A 168 -12.42 -10.32 -12.97
CA ARG A 168 -13.79 -10.83 -12.98
C ARG A 168 -14.74 -9.97 -12.13
N GLU A 169 -14.27 -9.52 -10.98
CA GLU A 169 -15.08 -8.68 -10.09
C GLU A 169 -15.28 -7.28 -10.67
N ALA A 170 -14.24 -6.69 -11.29
CA ALA A 170 -14.37 -5.41 -11.97
C ALA A 170 -15.44 -5.45 -13.08
N ASP A 171 -15.43 -6.51 -13.89
CA ASP A 171 -16.47 -6.72 -14.91
C ASP A 171 -17.85 -6.90 -14.26
N ARG A 172 -17.92 -7.66 -13.17
CA ARG A 172 -19.17 -7.99 -12.47
C ARG A 172 -19.85 -6.78 -11.85
N ILE A 173 -19.09 -5.84 -11.29
CA ILE A 173 -19.63 -4.62 -10.64
C ILE A 173 -19.82 -3.46 -11.61
N GLY A 174 -19.42 -3.60 -12.88
CA GLY A 174 -19.47 -2.53 -13.88
C GLY A 174 -18.40 -1.45 -13.64
N TYR A 175 -17.22 -1.83 -13.16
CA TYR A 175 -16.17 -0.87 -12.75
C TYR A 175 -15.70 0.02 -13.91
N TRP A 176 -15.60 -0.54 -15.11
CA TRP A 176 -15.09 0.16 -16.28
C TRP A 176 -15.99 1.31 -16.74
N ASP A 177 -17.30 1.20 -16.53
CA ASP A 177 -18.27 2.27 -16.84
C ASP A 177 -18.18 3.43 -15.82
N MET A 178 -17.66 3.15 -14.62
CA MET A 178 -17.45 4.15 -13.58
C MET A 178 -16.10 4.86 -13.71
N LEU A 179 -15.11 4.27 -14.39
CA LEU A 179 -13.74 4.76 -14.46
C LEU A 179 -13.61 5.94 -15.43
N VAL A 180 -13.04 7.04 -14.95
CA VAL A 180 -12.62 8.19 -15.77
C VAL A 180 -11.13 8.41 -15.56
N ARG A 181 -10.37 8.35 -16.68
CA ARG A 181 -8.92 8.42 -16.64
C ARG A 181 -8.40 9.84 -16.73
N GLY A 182 -7.45 10.14 -15.87
CA GLY A 182 -6.77 11.42 -15.79
C GLY A 182 -6.10 11.62 -14.43
N GLN A 183 -5.46 12.75 -14.26
CA GLN A 183 -4.81 13.14 -13.00
C GLN A 183 -5.76 14.01 -12.19
N VAL A 184 -6.07 13.62 -10.95
CA VAL A 184 -6.84 14.47 -10.04
C VAL A 184 -5.93 15.57 -9.49
N TYR A 185 -6.38 16.82 -9.62
CA TYR A 185 -5.66 17.99 -9.14
C TYR A 185 -6.02 18.38 -7.72
N THR A 186 -7.33 18.42 -7.44
CA THR A 186 -7.83 18.99 -6.19
C THR A 186 -9.22 18.48 -5.87
N ILE A 187 -9.57 18.59 -4.58
CA ILE A 187 -10.91 18.42 -4.05
C ILE A 187 -11.23 19.67 -3.25
N ARG A 188 -12.30 20.37 -3.60
CA ARG A 188 -12.73 21.62 -2.94
C ARG A 188 -14.13 21.50 -2.36
N PRO A 189 -14.37 22.03 -1.16
CA PRO A 189 -15.72 22.22 -0.62
C PRO A 189 -16.55 23.09 -1.57
N ARG A 190 -17.81 22.70 -1.80
CA ARG A 190 -18.76 23.46 -2.57
C ARG A 190 -19.60 24.35 -1.65
N ALA A 191 -19.71 25.63 -1.96
CA ALA A 191 -20.67 26.48 -1.28
C ALA A 191 -22.08 25.95 -1.47
N GLY A 192 -22.78 25.68 -0.36
CA GLY A 192 -24.11 25.04 -0.38
C GLY A 192 -24.09 23.51 -0.18
N GLY A 193 -22.93 22.92 0.07
CA GLY A 193 -22.78 21.50 0.44
C GLY A 193 -22.22 20.60 -0.65
N GLY A 194 -21.54 19.55 -0.23
CA GLY A 194 -20.82 18.63 -1.11
C GLY A 194 -19.49 19.18 -1.60
N TYR A 195 -18.94 18.61 -2.67
CA TYR A 195 -17.56 18.87 -3.10
C TYR A 195 -17.44 18.93 -4.61
N PHE A 196 -16.37 19.57 -5.06
CA PHE A 196 -15.87 19.50 -6.42
C PHE A 196 -14.55 18.71 -6.45
N SER A 197 -14.46 17.73 -7.35
CA SER A 197 -13.21 17.04 -7.67
C SER A 197 -12.79 17.41 -9.10
N VAL A 198 -11.56 17.86 -9.28
CA VAL A 198 -11.05 18.30 -10.59
C VAL A 198 -10.12 17.25 -11.15
N LEU A 199 -10.40 16.79 -12.35
CA LEU A 199 -9.62 15.82 -13.10
C LEU A 199 -9.05 16.48 -14.36
N GLN A 200 -7.75 16.38 -14.57
CA GLN A 200 -7.09 16.63 -15.85
C GLN A 200 -7.08 15.33 -16.65
N PRO A 201 -7.83 15.22 -17.75
CA PRO A 201 -7.73 14.06 -18.62
C PRO A 201 -6.35 13.96 -19.27
N PHE A 202 -5.94 12.76 -19.66
CA PHE A 202 -4.72 12.58 -20.45
C PHE A 202 -4.95 13.04 -21.90
N GLY A 203 -3.94 13.61 -22.51
CA GLY A 203 -3.93 14.10 -23.88
C GLY A 203 -3.50 15.57 -23.98
N GLU A 204 -2.90 15.93 -25.11
CA GLU A 204 -2.52 17.30 -25.39
C GLU A 204 -3.78 18.17 -25.50
N ASN A 205 -3.80 19.31 -24.84
CA ASN A 205 -4.90 20.28 -24.82
C ASN A 205 -6.24 19.76 -24.24
N ALA A 206 -6.24 18.67 -23.49
CA ALA A 206 -7.45 18.20 -22.82
C ALA A 206 -7.84 19.16 -21.70
N MET A 207 -9.06 19.67 -21.74
CA MET A 207 -9.58 20.61 -20.72
C MET A 207 -9.89 19.86 -19.42
N PRO A 208 -9.59 20.46 -18.25
CA PRO A 208 -10.00 19.93 -16.96
C PRO A 208 -11.51 19.71 -16.88
N ARG A 209 -11.91 18.66 -16.18
CA ARG A 209 -13.32 18.32 -15.88
C ARG A 209 -13.57 18.44 -14.40
N VAL A 210 -14.71 18.97 -14.03
CA VAL A 210 -15.13 19.10 -12.64
C VAL A 210 -16.25 18.10 -12.36
N PHE A 211 -16.09 17.32 -11.31
CA PHE A 211 -17.10 16.39 -10.81
C PHE A 211 -17.66 16.94 -9.51
N ARG A 212 -18.93 17.31 -9.54
CA ARG A 212 -19.68 17.74 -8.36
C ARG A 212 -20.27 16.52 -7.69
N SER A 213 -20.05 16.36 -6.40
CA SER A 213 -20.56 15.21 -5.65
C SER A 213 -21.01 15.59 -4.25
N ARG A 214 -21.92 14.78 -3.69
CA ARG A 214 -22.23 14.84 -2.27
C ARG A 214 -21.06 14.28 -1.48
N ASP A 215 -20.66 13.04 -1.73
CA ASP A 215 -19.61 12.37 -1.01
C ASP A 215 -18.39 12.14 -1.89
N VAL A 216 -17.20 12.22 -1.29
CA VAL A 216 -15.92 11.89 -1.93
C VAL A 216 -15.22 10.80 -1.12
N HIS A 217 -14.74 9.78 -1.79
CA HIS A 217 -13.84 8.79 -1.22
C HIS A 217 -12.43 8.99 -1.79
N VAL A 218 -11.39 9.01 -0.94
CA VAL A 218 -10.01 9.25 -1.31
C VAL A 218 -9.15 8.06 -0.93
N ALA A 219 -8.51 7.44 -1.92
CA ALA A 219 -7.62 6.28 -1.76
C ALA A 219 -6.47 6.34 -2.77
N VAL A 220 -5.61 7.33 -2.61
CA VAL A 220 -4.55 7.67 -3.57
C VAL A 220 -3.22 6.92 -3.35
N GLY A 221 -3.13 6.10 -2.31
CA GLY A 221 -1.93 5.32 -2.00
C GLY A 221 -0.79 6.13 -1.39
N TYR A 222 0.44 5.66 -1.61
CA TYR A 222 1.65 6.34 -1.17
C TYR A 222 2.07 7.42 -2.17
N PRO A 223 2.61 8.57 -1.71
CA PRO A 223 3.09 9.64 -2.59
C PRO A 223 4.28 9.22 -3.47
N GLY A 224 5.10 8.28 -3.02
CA GLY A 224 6.30 7.89 -3.74
C GLY A 224 7.11 6.80 -3.04
N VAL A 225 8.28 6.52 -3.58
CA VAL A 225 9.28 5.65 -2.98
C VAL A 225 10.10 6.46 -1.99
N ARG A 226 10.34 5.90 -0.80
CA ARG A 226 11.18 6.52 0.21
C ARG A 226 12.55 5.87 0.25
N PHE A 227 13.59 6.68 0.26
CA PHE A 227 14.95 6.27 0.61
C PHE A 227 15.31 6.73 2.02
N LEU A 228 16.13 5.97 2.70
CA LEU A 228 16.79 6.47 3.91
C LEU A 228 17.67 7.68 3.55
N PRO A 229 17.71 8.73 4.38
CA PRO A 229 18.40 9.98 4.04
C PRO A 229 19.88 9.81 3.71
N ASP A 230 20.55 8.86 4.36
CA ASP A 230 21.96 8.51 4.10
C ASP A 230 22.14 7.85 2.72
N LEU A 231 21.22 6.99 2.30
CA LEU A 231 21.25 6.34 0.99
C LEU A 231 20.87 7.32 -0.13
N GLN A 232 19.88 8.16 0.11
CA GLN A 232 19.49 9.21 -0.84
C GLN A 232 20.68 10.16 -1.12
N ARG A 233 21.34 10.62 -0.06
CA ARG A 233 22.52 11.47 -0.17
C ARG A 233 23.65 10.80 -0.95
N LEU A 234 23.92 9.52 -0.68
CA LEU A 234 24.94 8.77 -1.42
C LEU A 234 24.64 8.72 -2.93
N ARG A 235 23.38 8.43 -3.29
CA ARG A 235 22.95 8.39 -4.70
C ARG A 235 23.16 9.74 -5.39
N GLU A 236 22.78 10.83 -4.74
CA GLU A 236 22.90 12.19 -5.28
C GLU A 236 24.37 12.64 -5.39
N GLU A 237 25.16 12.41 -4.34
CA GLU A 237 26.57 12.82 -4.27
C GLU A 237 27.43 12.14 -5.34
N TYR A 238 27.22 10.84 -5.56
CA TYR A 238 28.00 10.06 -6.52
C TYR A 238 27.29 9.86 -7.87
N ASN A 239 26.08 10.39 -8.03
CA ASN A 239 25.19 10.11 -9.17
C ASN A 239 25.08 8.60 -9.44
N ASP A 240 24.98 7.81 -8.38
CA ASP A 240 25.02 6.34 -8.41
C ASP A 240 23.63 5.75 -8.15
N TYR A 241 23.01 5.27 -9.20
CA TYR A 241 21.72 4.57 -9.18
C TYR A 241 21.89 3.06 -9.41
N HIS A 242 23.13 2.57 -9.39
CA HIS A 242 23.47 1.18 -9.67
C HIS A 242 23.76 0.38 -8.39
N HIS A 243 24.58 0.90 -7.49
CA HIS A 243 24.99 0.21 -6.27
C HIS A 243 24.00 0.39 -5.13
N VAL A 244 23.27 1.51 -5.10
CA VAL A 244 22.23 1.79 -4.09
C VAL A 244 20.87 1.83 -4.76
N VAL A 245 20.03 0.86 -4.43
CA VAL A 245 18.68 0.69 -5.02
C VAL A 245 17.60 0.59 -3.95
N ASN A 246 16.35 0.83 -4.35
CA ASN A 246 15.19 0.61 -3.48
C ASN A 246 14.48 -0.68 -3.86
N GLY A 247 13.94 -1.39 -2.87
CA GLY A 247 13.15 -2.59 -3.09
C GLY A 247 11.87 -2.37 -3.89
N TYR A 248 11.46 -1.12 -4.10
CA TYR A 248 10.30 -0.72 -4.90
C TYR A 248 10.65 -0.08 -6.25
N GLU A 249 11.91 -0.11 -6.65
CA GLU A 249 12.33 0.22 -8.03
C GLU A 249 12.89 -1.01 -8.75
N ASN A 250 13.16 -0.91 -10.06
CA ASN A 250 13.76 -2.02 -10.81
C ASN A 250 15.23 -2.20 -10.41
N HIS A 251 15.55 -3.35 -9.85
CA HIS A 251 16.91 -3.71 -9.40
C HIS A 251 17.33 -5.12 -9.81
N GLU A 252 16.82 -5.63 -10.95
CA GLU A 252 17.18 -6.95 -11.47
C GLU A 252 18.67 -7.11 -11.79
N HIS A 253 19.37 -6.01 -12.11
CA HIS A 253 20.80 -6.01 -12.36
C HIS A 253 21.62 -6.47 -11.14
N VAL A 254 21.14 -6.21 -9.91
CA VAL A 254 21.77 -6.67 -8.67
C VAL A 254 21.84 -8.21 -8.65
N TYR A 255 20.70 -8.87 -8.86
CA TYR A 255 20.64 -10.33 -8.88
C TYR A 255 21.39 -10.92 -10.07
N ALA A 256 21.34 -10.27 -11.22
CA ALA A 256 22.10 -10.71 -12.40
C ALA A 256 23.62 -10.68 -12.15
N SER A 257 24.12 -9.65 -11.48
CA SER A 257 25.53 -9.53 -11.09
C SER A 257 25.92 -10.59 -10.06
N LEU A 258 25.15 -10.72 -8.96
CA LEU A 258 25.42 -11.67 -7.88
C LEU A 258 25.37 -13.15 -8.33
N ARG A 259 24.69 -13.46 -9.43
CA ARG A 259 24.74 -14.80 -10.04
C ARG A 259 26.00 -15.05 -10.87
N ARG A 260 26.64 -14.00 -11.36
CA ARG A 260 27.85 -14.12 -12.23
C ARG A 260 29.15 -14.15 -11.45
N ARG A 261 29.21 -13.48 -10.32
CA ARG A 261 30.42 -13.38 -9.46
C ARG A 261 30.01 -13.38 -7.99
N PRO A 262 30.92 -13.84 -7.11
CA PRO A 262 30.77 -13.65 -5.67
C PRO A 262 30.55 -12.17 -5.34
N GLY A 263 29.68 -11.88 -4.40
CA GLY A 263 29.42 -10.49 -4.01
C GLY A 263 28.63 -10.40 -2.71
N THR A 264 28.63 -9.20 -2.14
CA THR A 264 27.96 -8.86 -0.89
C THR A 264 26.81 -7.91 -1.14
N VAL A 265 25.64 -8.19 -0.58
CA VAL A 265 24.48 -7.30 -0.61
C VAL A 265 24.06 -6.91 0.80
N LEU A 266 23.92 -5.61 1.05
CA LEU A 266 23.36 -5.07 2.27
C LEU A 266 21.85 -4.83 2.08
N VAL A 267 21.01 -5.58 2.78
CA VAL A 267 19.55 -5.40 2.80
C VAL A 267 19.18 -4.61 4.05
N ARG A 268 18.59 -3.42 3.88
CA ARG A 268 18.17 -2.54 4.98
C ARG A 268 16.66 -2.57 5.15
N GLY A 269 16.20 -3.01 6.33
CA GLY A 269 14.79 -3.10 6.66
C GLY A 269 14.34 -4.52 7.00
N SER A 270 13.17 -4.65 7.63
CA SER A 270 12.66 -5.92 8.15
C SER A 270 11.21 -6.23 7.74
N GLY A 271 10.64 -5.41 6.84
CA GLY A 271 9.26 -5.56 6.37
C GLY A 271 9.06 -6.66 5.32
N ILE A 272 7.87 -6.67 4.72
CA ILE A 272 7.47 -7.63 3.68
C ILE A 272 8.43 -7.59 2.49
N THR A 273 8.83 -6.40 2.05
CA THR A 273 9.76 -6.20 0.93
C THR A 273 11.11 -6.84 1.20
N ALA A 274 11.71 -6.57 2.37
CA ALA A 274 12.96 -7.21 2.78
C ALA A 274 12.82 -8.74 2.77
N SER A 275 11.73 -9.27 3.29
CA SER A 275 11.44 -10.71 3.26
C SER A 275 11.39 -11.28 1.85
N ALA A 276 10.76 -10.60 0.90
CA ALA A 276 10.64 -11.07 -0.48
C ALA A 276 12.01 -11.04 -1.20
N ILE A 277 12.78 -9.98 -0.99
CA ILE A 277 14.14 -9.84 -1.53
C ILE A 277 15.06 -10.91 -0.98
N LEU A 278 15.04 -11.14 0.33
CA LEU A 278 15.82 -12.22 0.94
C LEU A 278 15.42 -13.59 0.38
N GLN A 279 14.15 -13.84 0.19
CA GLN A 279 13.69 -15.08 -0.44
C GLN A 279 14.22 -15.24 -1.86
N ARG A 280 14.30 -14.17 -2.64
CA ARG A 280 14.91 -14.19 -3.98
C ARG A 280 16.41 -14.50 -3.90
N LEU A 281 17.17 -13.82 -3.04
CA LEU A 281 18.59 -14.06 -2.84
C LEU A 281 18.88 -15.51 -2.41
N ILE A 282 18.12 -16.02 -1.45
CA ILE A 282 18.20 -17.41 -1.01
C ILE A 282 17.91 -18.38 -2.16
N THR A 283 16.87 -18.12 -2.95
CA THR A 283 16.56 -18.95 -4.12
C THR A 283 17.71 -18.96 -5.13
N ASP A 284 18.35 -17.81 -5.37
CA ASP A 284 19.48 -17.74 -6.29
C ASP A 284 20.73 -18.47 -5.73
N ILE A 285 20.95 -18.46 -4.40
CA ILE A 285 22.00 -19.24 -3.76
C ILE A 285 21.78 -20.75 -3.96
N TYR A 286 20.59 -21.25 -3.63
CA TYR A 286 20.32 -22.70 -3.65
C TYR A 286 20.04 -23.26 -5.04
N CYS A 287 19.34 -22.50 -5.89
CA CYS A 287 18.88 -23.01 -7.18
C CYS A 287 19.77 -22.58 -8.34
N LYS A 288 20.61 -21.56 -8.19
CA LYS A 288 21.46 -21.00 -9.25
C LYS A 288 22.93 -20.89 -8.86
N SER A 289 23.30 -21.49 -7.73
CA SER A 289 24.69 -21.54 -7.23
C SER A 289 25.34 -20.17 -7.05
N ALA A 290 24.56 -19.13 -6.77
CA ALA A 290 25.08 -17.80 -6.51
C ALA A 290 25.90 -17.80 -5.21
N GLN A 291 27.08 -17.20 -5.25
CA GLN A 291 27.96 -17.04 -4.08
C GLN A 291 27.74 -15.66 -3.46
N THR A 292 26.58 -15.46 -2.87
CA THR A 292 26.17 -14.16 -2.33
C THR A 292 26.29 -14.15 -0.81
N GLN A 293 26.98 -13.14 -0.28
CA GLN A 293 26.91 -12.79 1.14
C GLN A 293 25.78 -11.77 1.38
N ILE A 294 24.95 -12.01 2.36
CA ILE A 294 23.83 -11.17 2.72
C ILE A 294 24.07 -10.55 4.09
N LEU A 295 24.27 -9.24 4.12
CA LEU A 295 24.23 -8.43 5.33
C LEU A 295 22.80 -7.89 5.50
N HIS A 296 22.12 -8.29 6.57
CA HIS A 296 20.73 -7.87 6.77
C HIS A 296 20.62 -6.95 7.98
N LEU A 297 20.39 -5.67 7.75
CA LEU A 297 20.45 -4.63 8.75
C LEU A 297 19.08 -4.25 9.29
N PHE A 298 18.90 -4.42 10.58
CA PHE A 298 17.75 -3.98 11.38
C PHE A 298 18.12 -2.74 12.22
N ARG A 299 17.16 -1.87 12.50
CA ARG A 299 17.36 -0.80 13.48
C ARG A 299 17.55 -1.39 14.87
N ASN A 300 16.63 -2.24 15.27
CA ASN A 300 16.67 -2.98 16.52
C ASN A 300 16.21 -4.43 16.29
N TYR A 301 16.72 -5.35 17.09
CA TYR A 301 16.17 -6.71 17.14
C TYR A 301 14.94 -6.73 18.02
N THR A 302 13.89 -7.38 17.56
CA THR A 302 12.75 -7.74 18.41
C THR A 302 13.18 -8.89 19.32
N ARG A 303 13.07 -8.67 20.62
CA ARG A 303 13.44 -9.66 21.65
C ARG A 303 12.21 -10.41 22.12
N GLY A 304 12.42 -11.66 22.56
CA GLY A 304 11.39 -12.48 23.16
C GLY A 304 10.54 -13.27 22.18
N ALA A 305 9.57 -13.98 22.70
CA ALA A 305 8.64 -14.78 21.92
C ALA A 305 7.49 -13.92 21.41
N HIS A 306 7.13 -14.08 20.15
CA HIS A 306 6.10 -13.30 19.49
C HIS A 306 4.91 -14.16 19.10
N GLY A 307 3.79 -13.51 18.93
CA GLY A 307 2.54 -14.10 18.48
C GLY A 307 1.46 -14.09 19.56
N PRO A 308 0.20 -14.05 19.15
CA PRO A 308 -0.94 -13.79 20.04
C PRO A 308 -1.33 -15.00 20.88
N HIS A 309 -0.88 -16.19 20.50
CA HIS A 309 -1.28 -17.44 21.18
C HIS A 309 -0.05 -18.25 21.60
N PRO A 310 -0.02 -18.87 22.79
CA PRO A 310 1.11 -19.67 23.26
C PRO A 310 1.59 -20.74 22.27
N TRP A 311 0.66 -21.38 21.56
CA TRP A 311 0.96 -22.43 20.57
C TRP A 311 1.53 -21.90 19.24
N SER A 312 1.31 -20.62 18.95
CA SER A 312 1.79 -19.97 17.72
C SER A 312 2.95 -19.02 17.96
N ARG A 313 3.38 -18.87 19.21
CA ARG A 313 4.53 -18.03 19.55
C ARG A 313 5.79 -18.57 18.92
N ARG A 314 6.58 -17.65 18.40
CA ARG A 314 7.88 -17.93 17.79
C ARG A 314 8.99 -17.42 18.69
N PRO A 315 10.14 -18.12 18.76
CA PRO A 315 11.30 -17.62 19.48
C PRO A 315 11.70 -16.24 18.92
N GLY A 316 11.99 -15.31 19.81
CA GLY A 316 12.54 -14.02 19.44
C GLY A 316 14.06 -14.05 19.28
N GLY A 317 14.65 -12.87 19.03
CA GLY A 317 16.10 -12.69 18.98
C GLY A 317 16.75 -13.03 17.64
N ASP A 318 15.94 -13.30 16.61
CA ASP A 318 16.39 -13.54 15.23
C ASP A 318 16.34 -12.31 14.33
N GLY A 319 15.99 -11.15 14.90
CA GLY A 319 15.84 -9.88 14.18
C GLY A 319 14.45 -9.64 13.59
N TRP A 320 13.52 -10.58 13.72
CA TRP A 320 12.20 -10.49 13.15
C TRP A 320 11.13 -10.26 14.21
N ALA A 321 10.20 -9.34 13.93
CA ALA A 321 9.00 -9.13 14.72
C ALA A 321 7.79 -9.77 14.07
N TYR A 322 6.82 -10.10 14.89
CA TYR A 322 5.55 -10.63 14.46
C TYR A 322 4.42 -9.65 14.81
N GLN A 323 3.71 -9.18 13.80
CA GLN A 323 2.59 -8.26 14.02
C GLN A 323 1.36 -8.99 14.56
N GLY A 324 0.92 -8.63 15.75
CA GLY A 324 -0.26 -9.22 16.38
C GLY A 324 -1.55 -8.96 15.60
N PHE A 325 -1.64 -7.89 14.84
CA PHE A 325 -2.83 -7.59 14.03
C PHE A 325 -2.88 -8.38 12.70
N ASN A 326 -1.81 -8.99 12.25
CA ASN A 326 -1.82 -9.95 11.15
C ASN A 326 -2.42 -11.30 11.54
N TYR A 327 -2.86 -11.41 12.76
CA TYR A 327 -3.52 -12.60 13.26
C TYR A 327 -5.04 -12.41 13.12
N PRO A 328 -5.79 -13.33 12.49
CA PRO A 328 -7.19 -13.11 12.15
C PRO A 328 -8.07 -12.69 13.32
N LYS A 329 -7.87 -13.32 14.48
CA LYS A 329 -8.63 -13.00 15.69
C LYS A 329 -8.30 -11.62 16.26
N SER A 330 -7.06 -11.14 16.08
CA SER A 330 -6.64 -9.85 16.60
C SER A 330 -7.12 -8.70 15.72
N SER A 331 -7.15 -8.90 14.42
CA SER A 331 -7.46 -7.83 13.47
C SER A 331 -8.95 -7.77 13.07
N TRP A 332 -9.54 -8.89 12.71
CA TRP A 332 -10.89 -8.93 12.15
C TRP A 332 -12.00 -8.69 13.17
N GLY A 333 -12.05 -9.44 14.20
CA GLY A 333 -13.09 -9.37 15.24
C GLY A 333 -12.51 -9.38 16.64
N GLY A 334 -11.20 -9.20 16.74
CA GLY A 334 -10.48 -9.48 17.95
C GLY A 334 -10.31 -8.30 18.89
N GLN A 335 -9.61 -8.59 19.97
CA GLN A 335 -9.36 -7.65 21.05
C GLN A 335 -8.57 -6.42 20.60
N LEU A 336 -7.66 -6.56 19.62
CA LEU A 336 -6.89 -5.44 19.11
C LEU A 336 -7.78 -4.40 18.42
N LYS A 337 -8.67 -4.84 17.51
CA LYS A 337 -9.65 -3.92 16.87
C LYS A 337 -10.50 -3.23 17.95
N ALA A 338 -11.02 -3.97 18.90
CA ALA A 338 -11.85 -3.43 19.99
C ALA A 338 -11.08 -2.43 20.86
N ARG A 339 -9.79 -2.70 21.17
CA ARG A 339 -8.92 -1.80 21.90
C ARG A 339 -8.69 -0.50 21.12
N MET A 340 -8.23 -0.60 19.87
CA MET A 340 -7.90 0.56 19.05
C MET A 340 -9.11 1.49 18.83
N ARG A 341 -10.31 0.93 18.71
CA ARG A 341 -11.54 1.73 18.59
C ARG A 341 -11.96 2.49 19.84
N ARG A 342 -11.35 2.21 20.99
CA ARG A 342 -11.61 2.93 22.26
C ARG A 342 -10.60 4.04 22.54
N LEU A 343 -9.50 4.06 21.77
CA LEU A 343 -8.42 5.01 21.93
C LEU A 343 -8.59 6.17 20.96
N ASP A 344 -8.07 7.32 21.31
CA ASP A 344 -7.99 8.51 20.46
C ASP A 344 -6.74 9.32 20.81
N GLY A 345 -6.32 10.24 19.92
CA GLY A 345 -5.22 11.16 20.17
C GLY A 345 -3.90 10.48 20.55
N PRO A 346 -3.22 10.97 21.61
CA PRO A 346 -1.92 10.45 22.06
C PRO A 346 -1.95 8.97 22.44
N ASP A 347 -3.02 8.52 23.10
CA ASP A 347 -3.14 7.12 23.55
C ASP A 347 -3.22 6.15 22.37
N LEU A 348 -3.85 6.59 21.29
CA LEU A 348 -3.90 5.83 20.05
C LEU A 348 -2.52 5.76 19.38
N ALA A 349 -1.78 6.87 19.36
CA ALA A 349 -0.42 6.93 18.83
C ALA A 349 0.53 6.01 19.61
N GLU A 350 0.47 6.02 20.96
CA GLU A 350 1.25 5.11 21.80
C GLU A 350 0.91 3.63 21.51
N ALA A 351 -0.37 3.32 21.31
CA ALA A 351 -0.77 1.96 20.96
C ALA A 351 -0.18 1.51 19.61
N TYR A 352 -0.01 2.42 18.65
CA TYR A 352 0.68 2.13 17.38
C TYR A 352 2.15 1.82 17.59
N ASP A 353 2.86 2.55 18.44
CA ASP A 353 4.26 2.29 18.77
C ASP A 353 4.46 0.89 19.41
N GLN A 354 3.48 0.43 20.19
CA GLN A 354 3.50 -0.90 20.80
C GLN A 354 3.25 -2.05 19.82
N ILE A 355 2.62 -1.78 18.66
CA ILE A 355 2.26 -2.82 17.68
C ILE A 355 3.45 -3.21 16.82
N GLU A 356 4.44 -2.37 16.67
CA GLU A 356 5.64 -2.52 15.82
C GLU A 356 5.40 -3.25 14.48
N GLY A 357 5.67 -2.54 13.39
CA GLY A 357 5.35 -3.02 12.06
C GLY A 357 6.40 -3.89 11.39
N THR A 358 6.50 -5.17 11.73
CA THR A 358 7.33 -6.07 10.94
C THR A 358 6.65 -7.38 10.65
N THR A 359 6.98 -7.96 9.51
CA THR A 359 6.53 -9.28 9.16
C THR A 359 7.64 -10.29 9.38
N THR A 360 7.30 -11.37 10.03
CA THR A 360 8.20 -12.50 10.07
C THR A 360 8.42 -13.04 8.67
N PRO A 361 9.64 -13.56 8.42
CA PRO A 361 9.81 -14.50 7.33
C PRO A 361 8.82 -15.62 7.51
N LEU A 362 8.13 -15.96 6.46
CA LEU A 362 7.13 -17.00 6.51
C LEU A 362 7.70 -18.32 6.96
N ARG A 363 7.22 -18.82 8.14
CA ARG A 363 6.90 -20.22 8.23
C ARG A 363 8.12 -21.14 8.13
N GLY A 364 8.18 -22.15 8.91
CA GLY A 364 9.29 -23.04 9.21
C GLY A 364 10.42 -23.21 8.20
N MET A 365 10.11 -23.34 6.92
CA MET A 365 11.10 -23.57 5.86
C MET A 365 12.02 -22.35 5.64
N TRP A 366 11.46 -21.16 5.63
CA TRP A 366 12.19 -19.92 5.42
C TRP A 366 13.15 -19.61 6.59
N GLN A 367 12.68 -19.80 7.81
CA GLN A 367 13.52 -19.69 8.99
C GLN A 367 14.64 -20.73 9.01
N HIS A 368 14.37 -21.91 8.43
CA HIS A 368 15.41 -22.94 8.28
C HIS A 368 16.56 -22.43 7.43
N TYR A 369 16.29 -21.88 6.26
CA TYR A 369 17.33 -21.34 5.38
C TYR A 369 18.11 -20.17 6.00
N LEU A 370 17.47 -19.28 6.75
CA LEU A 370 18.19 -18.20 7.45
C LEU A 370 19.12 -18.75 8.55
N ARG A 371 18.69 -19.76 9.30
CA ARG A 371 19.54 -20.41 10.31
C ARG A 371 20.71 -21.14 9.68
N GLU A 372 20.48 -21.81 8.58
CA GLU A 372 21.53 -22.47 7.81
C GLU A 372 22.52 -21.43 7.26
N GLY A 373 22.04 -20.33 6.68
CA GLY A 373 22.87 -19.25 6.21
C GLY A 373 23.74 -18.61 7.29
N ARG A 374 23.21 -18.46 8.50
CA ARG A 374 24.01 -18.02 9.65
C ARG A 374 25.14 -18.99 9.98
N ARG A 375 24.84 -20.31 9.98
CA ARG A 375 25.85 -21.34 10.25
C ARG A 375 26.91 -21.42 9.16
N ALA A 376 26.50 -21.28 7.91
CA ALA A 376 27.36 -21.31 6.76
C ALA A 376 28.09 -19.96 6.48
N GLY A 377 27.70 -18.89 7.19
CA GLY A 377 28.34 -17.58 7.09
C GLY A 377 27.86 -16.68 5.96
N TRP A 378 26.98 -17.13 5.07
CA TRP A 378 26.49 -16.30 3.96
C TRP A 378 25.33 -15.37 4.36
N TYR A 379 24.70 -15.56 5.52
CA TYR A 379 23.68 -14.65 6.05
C TYR A 379 24.09 -14.09 7.41
N GLN A 380 24.23 -12.77 7.50
CA GLN A 380 24.62 -12.06 8.71
C GLN A 380 23.57 -11.02 9.09
N PRO A 381 22.70 -11.29 10.08
CA PRO A 381 21.82 -10.27 10.63
C PRO A 381 22.63 -9.31 11.49
N LEU A 382 22.38 -8.02 11.31
CA LEU A 382 23.06 -6.91 11.98
C LEU A 382 22.02 -6.01 12.62
N ALA A 383 22.29 -5.45 13.79
CA ALA A 383 21.45 -4.45 14.43
C ALA A 383 22.22 -3.14 14.61
N GLY A 384 21.55 -2.02 14.35
CA GLY A 384 22.13 -0.68 14.53
C GLY A 384 21.78 0.30 13.42
N THR A 385 22.52 1.38 13.41
CA THR A 385 22.45 2.45 12.39
C THR A 385 23.76 2.48 11.59
N VAL A 386 23.69 2.94 10.35
CA VAL A 386 24.90 3.10 9.53
C VAL A 386 25.22 4.58 9.43
N ASP A 387 26.47 4.89 9.72
CA ASP A 387 27.04 6.23 9.54
C ASP A 387 28.06 6.22 8.39
N SER A 388 28.36 7.39 7.85
CA SER A 388 29.50 7.64 6.94
C SER A 388 29.51 6.76 5.69
N LEU A 389 28.36 6.63 5.02
CA LEU A 389 28.31 5.92 3.74
C LEU A 389 29.14 6.66 2.68
N ARG A 390 29.94 5.91 1.94
CA ARG A 390 30.71 6.40 0.78
C ARG A 390 30.84 5.32 -0.28
N LEU A 391 30.97 5.73 -1.52
CA LEU A 391 31.29 4.83 -2.63
C LEU A 391 32.80 4.92 -2.91
N ALA A 392 33.49 3.79 -2.86
CA ALA A 392 34.92 3.69 -3.20
C ALA A 392 35.21 2.31 -3.78
N ASP A 393 36.10 2.24 -4.75
CA ASP A 393 36.51 1.01 -5.42
C ASP A 393 35.35 0.15 -5.96
N GLY A 394 34.25 0.79 -6.39
CA GLY A 394 33.07 0.11 -6.88
C GLY A 394 32.24 -0.61 -5.80
N MET A 395 32.45 -0.26 -4.53
CA MET A 395 31.73 -0.80 -3.38
C MET A 395 31.20 0.31 -2.48
N VAL A 396 30.09 0.03 -1.81
CA VAL A 396 29.54 0.89 -0.76
C VAL A 396 30.20 0.54 0.57
N HIS A 397 30.86 1.50 1.16
CA HIS A 397 31.47 1.41 2.48
C HIS A 397 30.68 2.19 3.50
N GLY A 398 30.56 1.70 4.70
CA GLY A 398 29.89 2.35 5.80
C GLY A 398 30.38 1.88 7.15
N ARG A 399 30.00 2.58 8.20
CA ARG A 399 30.30 2.21 9.59
C ARG A 399 29.00 1.91 10.32
N LEU A 400 28.87 0.69 10.82
CA LEU A 400 27.75 0.27 11.65
C LEU A 400 27.98 0.70 13.09
N ARG A 401 27.05 1.47 13.62
CA ARG A 401 26.93 1.79 15.03
C ARG A 401 25.90 0.87 15.66
N PRO A 402 26.30 -0.01 16.59
CA PRO A 402 25.36 -0.90 17.29
C PRO A 402 24.36 -0.13 18.14
N PRO A 403 23.18 -0.74 18.47
CA PRO A 403 22.16 -0.08 19.29
C PRO A 403 22.57 0.04 20.78
N THR A 404 23.58 -0.71 21.21
CA THR A 404 24.12 -0.68 22.58
C THR A 404 25.53 -0.07 22.56
N PRO A 405 25.82 0.93 23.41
CA PRO A 405 27.12 1.63 23.44
C PRO A 405 28.33 0.71 23.72
N ASP A 406 28.11 -0.40 24.41
CA ASP A 406 29.16 -1.34 24.82
C ASP A 406 29.66 -2.23 23.68
N GLN A 407 29.01 -2.21 22.53
CA GLN A 407 29.47 -2.96 21.36
C GLN A 407 30.34 -2.09 20.44
N PRO A 408 31.45 -2.62 19.91
CA PRO A 408 32.31 -1.84 19.02
C PRO A 408 31.60 -1.53 17.68
N GLU A 409 31.88 -0.37 17.14
CA GLU A 409 31.56 -0.04 15.76
C GLU A 409 32.20 -1.04 14.80
N ARG A 410 31.54 -1.28 13.67
CA ARG A 410 31.97 -2.25 12.68
C ARG A 410 31.95 -1.65 11.29
N ASP A 411 33.03 -1.82 10.54
CA ASP A 411 33.05 -1.47 9.13
C ASP A 411 32.17 -2.41 8.31
N LEU A 412 31.40 -1.85 7.38
CA LEU A 412 30.57 -2.55 6.43
C LEU A 412 31.09 -2.28 5.01
N GLN A 413 31.08 -3.34 4.20
CA GLN A 413 31.37 -3.26 2.78
C GLN A 413 30.34 -4.09 2.03
N ALA A 414 29.79 -3.54 0.96
CA ALA A 414 28.82 -4.24 0.11
C ALA A 414 28.95 -3.80 -1.35
N ASP A 415 28.82 -4.75 -2.27
CA ASP A 415 28.70 -4.45 -3.70
C ASP A 415 27.40 -3.70 -3.99
N TYR A 416 26.32 -4.05 -3.27
CA TYR A 416 25.00 -3.45 -3.45
C TYR A 416 24.32 -3.20 -2.11
N VAL A 417 23.52 -2.13 -2.07
CA VAL A 417 22.62 -1.82 -0.95
C VAL A 417 21.19 -1.78 -1.47
N ILE A 418 20.30 -2.57 -0.87
CA ILE A 418 18.87 -2.56 -1.18
C ILE A 418 18.11 -1.96 0.00
N ASP A 419 17.53 -0.78 -0.22
CA ASP A 419 16.68 -0.12 0.77
C ASP A 419 15.25 -0.73 0.75
N CYS A 420 14.92 -1.42 1.82
CA CYS A 420 13.61 -2.05 2.01
C CYS A 420 12.80 -1.36 3.13
N THR A 421 13.04 -0.08 3.39
CA THR A 421 12.43 0.64 4.51
C THR A 421 11.05 1.22 4.19
N GLY A 422 10.60 1.07 2.96
CA GLY A 422 9.20 1.31 2.59
C GLY A 422 8.96 2.44 1.60
N LEU A 423 7.71 2.85 1.54
CA LEU A 423 7.20 3.92 0.69
C LEU A 423 7.11 5.23 1.49
N GLU A 424 7.03 6.35 0.78
CA GLU A 424 6.95 7.68 1.38
C GLU A 424 5.67 7.85 2.21
N PRO A 425 5.78 8.14 3.49
CA PRO A 425 4.63 8.27 4.36
C PRO A 425 4.04 9.68 4.44
N ASP A 426 4.75 10.72 4.05
CA ASP A 426 4.33 12.10 4.24
C ASP A 426 3.20 12.49 3.29
N VAL A 427 2.02 12.71 3.85
CA VAL A 427 0.81 13.07 3.10
C VAL A 427 0.93 14.41 2.37
N THR A 428 1.81 15.32 2.81
CA THR A 428 2.03 16.60 2.14
C THR A 428 2.78 16.47 0.81
N LYS A 429 3.44 15.35 0.60
CA LYS A 429 4.08 15.07 -0.70
C LYS A 429 3.10 14.59 -1.77
N HIS A 430 1.84 14.33 -1.40
CA HIS A 430 0.78 14.01 -2.35
C HIS A 430 -0.11 15.23 -2.57
N LYS A 431 -0.12 15.77 -3.79
CA LYS A 431 -0.82 17.03 -4.12
C LYS A 431 -2.26 17.08 -3.61
N VAL A 432 -3.06 16.05 -3.84
CA VAL A 432 -4.47 16.02 -3.41
C VAL A 432 -4.60 16.02 -1.89
N LEU A 433 -3.72 15.29 -1.17
CA LEU A 433 -3.79 15.21 0.29
C LEU A 433 -3.31 16.51 0.96
N ASP A 434 -2.24 17.12 0.42
CA ASP A 434 -1.75 18.43 0.85
C ASP A 434 -2.81 19.51 0.61
N ASP A 435 -3.49 19.44 -0.51
CA ASP A 435 -4.55 20.35 -0.89
C ASP A 435 -5.77 20.25 0.05
N LEU A 436 -6.16 19.05 0.46
CA LEU A 436 -7.20 18.84 1.48
C LEU A 436 -6.82 19.49 2.82
N LEU A 437 -5.54 19.37 3.22
CA LEU A 437 -5.03 20.01 4.43
C LEU A 437 -5.08 21.54 4.36
N ARG A 438 -4.76 22.13 3.20
CA ARG A 438 -4.69 23.58 3.02
C ARG A 438 -6.07 24.22 2.82
N HIS A 439 -6.97 23.56 2.15
CA HIS A 439 -8.18 24.21 1.62
C HIS A 439 -9.51 23.58 2.08
N ALA A 440 -9.51 22.31 2.50
CA ALA A 440 -10.74 21.64 2.91
C ALA A 440 -10.92 21.52 4.43
N GLY A 441 -9.99 22.04 5.22
CA GLY A 441 -10.06 21.96 6.68
C GLY A 441 -9.63 20.61 7.26
N ALA A 442 -9.05 19.73 6.44
CA ALA A 442 -8.57 18.42 6.89
C ALA A 442 -7.52 18.55 8.00
N GLN A 443 -7.53 17.62 8.94
CA GLN A 443 -6.64 17.58 10.08
C GLN A 443 -5.63 16.44 9.96
N ARG A 444 -4.52 16.55 10.69
CA ARG A 444 -3.54 15.47 10.83
C ARG A 444 -3.68 14.81 12.19
N ASN A 445 -3.56 13.48 12.18
CA ASN A 445 -3.44 12.71 13.41
C ASN A 445 -2.02 12.79 14.00
N TRP A 446 -1.81 12.23 15.17
CA TRP A 446 -0.55 12.23 15.90
C TRP A 446 0.62 11.53 15.19
N LEU A 447 0.33 10.69 14.18
CA LEU A 447 1.35 10.04 13.34
C LEU A 447 1.61 10.78 12.02
N GLY A 448 1.09 12.03 11.90
CA GLY A 448 1.31 12.89 10.73
C GLY A 448 0.51 12.53 9.49
N ARG A 449 -0.44 11.59 9.61
CA ARG A 449 -1.38 11.22 8.53
C ARG A 449 -2.67 12.01 8.64
N LEU A 450 -3.60 11.78 7.72
CA LEU A 450 -4.92 12.40 7.82
C LEU A 450 -5.69 11.81 9.01
N ASP A 451 -6.34 12.68 9.76
CA ASP A 451 -7.13 12.30 10.91
C ASP A 451 -8.55 11.92 10.49
N VAL A 452 -8.95 10.70 10.80
CA VAL A 452 -10.23 10.13 10.39
C VAL A 452 -11.05 9.64 11.58
N GLU A 453 -12.36 9.75 11.45
CA GLU A 453 -13.32 9.15 12.35
C GLU A 453 -13.30 7.60 12.22
N ARG A 454 -14.06 6.92 13.09
CA ARG A 454 -14.21 5.44 13.03
C ARG A 454 -14.86 4.96 11.74
N THR A 455 -15.62 5.81 11.09
CA THR A 455 -16.26 5.62 9.78
C THR A 455 -15.33 5.89 8.61
N PHE A 456 -14.06 6.26 8.88
CA PHE A 456 -13.08 6.77 7.90
C PHE A 456 -13.46 8.12 7.27
N GLU A 457 -14.41 8.83 7.85
CA GLU A 457 -14.70 10.21 7.52
C GLU A 457 -13.53 11.12 7.93
N LEU A 458 -13.11 12.01 7.05
CA LEU A 458 -11.98 12.92 7.27
C LEU A 458 -12.41 14.08 8.17
N ARG A 459 -11.80 14.18 9.34
CA ARG A 459 -12.13 15.21 10.35
C ARG A 459 -11.88 16.61 9.82
N GLY A 460 -12.80 17.50 10.13
CA GLY A 460 -12.74 18.92 9.79
C GLY A 460 -13.20 19.27 8.38
N THR A 461 -13.64 18.29 7.60
CA THR A 461 -14.03 18.50 6.20
C THR A 461 -15.53 18.45 5.94
N ASP A 462 -16.33 18.38 6.98
CA ASP A 462 -17.80 18.37 6.87
C ASP A 462 -18.31 19.53 6.01
N ASN A 463 -19.19 19.22 5.05
CA ASN A 463 -19.77 20.25 4.21
C ASN A 463 -21.26 19.97 3.92
N GLY A 464 -22.12 20.40 4.81
CA GLY A 464 -23.54 20.11 4.77
C GLY A 464 -23.82 18.62 4.87
N PRO A 465 -24.59 18.02 3.93
CA PRO A 465 -24.82 16.57 3.91
C PRO A 465 -23.62 15.77 3.40
N GLY A 466 -22.62 16.45 2.84
CA GLY A 466 -21.47 15.81 2.19
C GLY A 466 -20.40 15.35 3.18
N ARG A 467 -19.67 14.28 2.81
CA ARG A 467 -18.55 13.73 3.57
C ARG A 467 -17.37 13.41 2.65
N ILE A 468 -16.16 13.59 3.18
CA ILE A 468 -14.93 13.04 2.57
C ILE A 468 -14.53 11.84 3.41
N TYR A 469 -14.36 10.68 2.77
CA TYR A 469 -13.81 9.49 3.39
C TYR A 469 -12.40 9.26 2.89
N VAL A 470 -11.49 8.84 3.78
CA VAL A 470 -10.11 8.53 3.43
C VAL A 470 -9.78 7.11 3.87
N THR A 471 -9.30 6.28 2.94
CA THR A 471 -8.90 4.91 3.23
C THR A 471 -7.47 4.62 2.79
N GLY A 472 -6.94 3.48 3.22
CA GLY A 472 -5.58 3.08 2.92
C GLY A 472 -4.53 3.86 3.72
N THR A 473 -3.33 3.94 3.20
CA THR A 473 -2.16 4.47 3.90
C THR A 473 -2.32 5.91 4.42
N ALA A 474 -3.11 6.74 3.73
CA ALA A 474 -3.34 8.12 4.13
C ALA A 474 -4.10 8.24 5.47
N SER A 475 -4.85 7.21 5.87
CA SER A 475 -5.58 7.11 7.15
C SER A 475 -4.84 6.29 8.23
N TYR A 476 -3.56 5.97 8.03
CA TYR A 476 -2.76 5.27 9.03
C TYR A 476 -2.66 6.10 10.32
N GLY A 477 -2.79 5.46 11.47
CA GLY A 477 -2.90 6.17 12.75
C GLY A 477 -4.35 6.36 13.22
N GLY A 478 -5.33 5.95 12.42
CA GLY A 478 -6.75 5.86 12.82
C GLY A 478 -7.07 4.61 13.66
N ASN A 479 -8.35 4.33 13.83
CA ASN A 479 -8.82 3.28 14.75
C ASN A 479 -8.61 1.83 14.27
N PHE A 480 -7.94 1.62 13.14
CA PHE A 480 -7.54 0.31 12.66
C PHE A 480 -6.09 0.34 12.13
N PRO A 481 -5.16 -0.45 12.69
CA PRO A 481 -3.74 -0.31 12.42
C PRO A 481 -3.28 -0.82 11.05
N GLY A 482 -4.00 -1.74 10.44
CA GLY A 482 -3.61 -2.37 9.18
C GLY A 482 -4.27 -1.77 7.94
N VAL A 483 -4.56 -0.46 7.92
CA VAL A 483 -5.32 0.22 6.85
C VAL A 483 -4.70 0.10 5.46
N ASP A 484 -3.42 -0.17 5.35
CA ASP A 484 -2.67 -0.37 4.10
C ASP A 484 -2.60 -1.84 3.66
N THR A 485 -3.19 -2.75 4.43
CA THR A 485 -3.34 -4.18 4.07
C THR A 485 -4.68 -4.42 3.37
N PHE A 486 -4.79 -5.55 2.65
CA PHE A 486 -6.09 -5.94 2.06
C PHE A 486 -7.20 -6.06 3.09
N LEU A 487 -6.90 -6.60 4.28
CA LEU A 487 -7.86 -6.67 5.37
C LEU A 487 -8.28 -5.27 5.84
N GLY A 488 -7.32 -4.35 5.99
CA GLY A 488 -7.61 -2.98 6.40
C GLY A 488 -8.41 -2.21 5.37
N LEU A 489 -8.09 -2.36 4.08
CA LEU A 489 -8.89 -1.78 2.99
C LEU A 489 -10.32 -2.29 2.99
N GLN A 490 -10.51 -3.59 3.27
CA GLN A 490 -11.83 -4.20 3.37
C GLN A 490 -12.62 -3.69 4.59
N ILE A 491 -11.97 -3.56 5.75
CA ILE A 491 -12.60 -3.02 6.95
C ILE A 491 -13.01 -1.58 6.73
N SER A 492 -12.12 -0.75 6.16
CA SER A 492 -12.46 0.64 5.86
C SER A 492 -13.58 0.76 4.83
N ALA A 493 -13.57 -0.05 3.79
CA ALA A 493 -14.65 -0.09 2.79
C ALA A 493 -16.00 -0.47 3.41
N GLN A 494 -16.02 -1.41 4.36
CA GLN A 494 -17.23 -1.78 5.08
C GLN A 494 -17.74 -0.63 5.95
N GLU A 495 -16.87 0.01 6.74
CA GLU A 495 -17.26 1.14 7.59
C GLU A 495 -17.80 2.31 6.74
N VAL A 496 -17.17 2.61 5.61
CA VAL A 496 -17.65 3.63 4.65
C VAL A 496 -19.03 3.25 4.09
N ALA A 497 -19.21 2.03 3.61
CA ALA A 497 -20.48 1.59 3.05
C ALA A 497 -21.61 1.58 4.10
N ASP A 498 -21.31 1.16 5.33
CA ASP A 498 -22.26 1.17 6.45
C ASP A 498 -22.64 2.60 6.86
N ASP A 499 -21.69 3.56 6.85
CA ASP A 499 -22.00 4.96 7.15
C ASP A 499 -22.85 5.61 6.05
N VAL A 500 -22.52 5.40 4.77
CA VAL A 500 -23.33 5.87 3.65
C VAL A 500 -24.75 5.30 3.73
N ALA A 501 -24.90 4.03 4.14
CA ALA A 501 -26.21 3.41 4.37
C ALA A 501 -26.94 3.97 5.59
N TYR A 502 -26.22 4.25 6.68
CA TYR A 502 -26.79 4.87 7.89
C TYR A 502 -27.35 6.27 7.60
N ARG A 503 -26.66 7.03 6.75
CA ARG A 503 -27.12 8.37 6.29
C ARG A 503 -28.25 8.31 5.24
N GLY A 504 -28.72 7.11 4.86
CA GLY A 504 -29.85 6.92 3.95
C GLY A 504 -29.50 6.96 2.45
N TYR A 505 -28.22 6.91 2.09
CA TYR A 505 -27.77 6.99 0.69
C TYR A 505 -27.34 5.65 0.09
N ALA A 506 -27.44 4.57 0.85
CA ALA A 506 -27.18 3.20 0.43
C ALA A 506 -28.07 2.22 1.21
N THR A 507 -28.04 0.95 0.83
CA THR A 507 -28.77 -0.11 1.53
C THR A 507 -27.82 -0.86 2.47
N ARG A 508 -28.25 -1.16 3.68
CA ARG A 508 -27.46 -1.97 4.60
C ARG A 508 -27.49 -3.46 4.21
N MET A 509 -26.34 -4.14 4.29
CA MET A 509 -26.23 -5.56 4.02
C MET A 509 -26.78 -6.38 5.20
N GLY A 510 -27.85 -7.13 4.96
CA GLY A 510 -28.37 -8.12 5.90
C GLY A 510 -27.94 -9.56 5.56
N PRO A 511 -28.17 -10.54 6.47
CA PRO A 511 -27.73 -11.92 6.28
C PRO A 511 -28.26 -12.59 5.01
N LEU A 512 -29.56 -12.43 4.73
CA LEU A 512 -30.20 -13.03 3.54
C LEU A 512 -29.64 -12.43 2.26
N ARG A 513 -29.42 -11.10 2.24
CA ARG A 513 -28.85 -10.42 1.10
C ARG A 513 -27.38 -10.81 0.91
N SER A 514 -26.61 -10.94 1.98
CA SER A 514 -25.23 -11.42 1.92
C SER A 514 -25.15 -12.81 1.28
N SER A 515 -25.97 -13.76 1.71
CA SER A 515 -26.01 -15.12 1.15
C SER A 515 -26.40 -15.11 -0.34
N THR A 516 -27.40 -14.31 -0.71
CA THR A 516 -27.84 -14.16 -2.10
C THR A 516 -26.72 -13.56 -2.97
N GLN A 517 -26.05 -12.52 -2.50
CA GLN A 517 -24.93 -11.90 -3.20
C GLN A 517 -23.74 -12.85 -3.33
N TRP A 518 -23.46 -13.67 -2.31
CA TRP A 518 -22.43 -14.71 -2.41
C TRP A 518 -22.71 -15.72 -3.52
N ILE A 519 -23.97 -16.21 -3.62
CA ILE A 519 -24.38 -17.13 -4.69
C ILE A 519 -24.23 -16.45 -6.06
N ARG A 520 -24.63 -15.17 -6.18
CA ARG A 520 -24.45 -14.40 -7.41
C ARG A 520 -22.98 -14.22 -7.78
N TRP A 521 -22.14 -13.91 -6.78
CA TRP A 521 -20.69 -13.81 -6.98
C TRP A 521 -20.09 -15.15 -7.46
N ALA A 522 -20.44 -16.25 -6.81
CA ALA A 522 -19.96 -17.58 -7.19
C ALA A 522 -20.35 -17.97 -8.64
N ARG A 523 -21.49 -17.45 -9.13
CA ARG A 523 -21.97 -17.64 -10.50
C ARG A 523 -21.46 -16.60 -11.50
N GLY A 524 -20.69 -15.61 -11.07
CA GLY A 524 -20.23 -14.49 -11.91
C GLY A 524 -21.37 -13.57 -12.38
N ALA A 525 -22.51 -13.54 -11.69
CA ALA A 525 -23.66 -12.75 -12.09
C ALA A 525 -23.41 -11.24 -11.86
N GLN A 526 -23.76 -10.42 -12.84
CA GLN A 526 -23.64 -8.97 -12.80
C GLN A 526 -24.35 -8.36 -11.59
N VAL A 527 -23.74 -7.31 -11.01
CA VAL A 527 -24.38 -6.46 -9.98
C VAL A 527 -25.23 -5.41 -10.70
N LYS A 528 -26.53 -5.43 -10.45
CA LYS A 528 -27.46 -4.47 -11.04
C LYS A 528 -27.36 -3.12 -10.32
#